data_b098284514867eb23f09b39020c74067
#
_entry.id   b098284514867eb23f09b39020c74067
#
_cell.length_a   1.000
_cell.length_b   1.000
_cell.length_c   1.000
_cell.angle_alpha   90.00
_cell.angle_beta   90.00
_cell.angle_gamma   90.00
#
_symmetry.space_group_name_H-M   'P 1'
#
loop_
_entity.id
_entity.type
_entity.pdbx_description
1 polymer ?
#
loop_
_entity_poly.entity_id
_entity_poly.type
_entity_poly.pdbx_seq_one_letter_code
_entity_poly.pdbx_strand_id
1 'polypeptide(L)'
;LSALVACTGSSQKEKPACVNTPVEPFTGLPVFDLQEQYPEKEIILQDIADVRYVVLETGDSSLVGIRPILMTDSFLVTVNKKSDVIFFDKSGKYLHSFNHTGMSGEEYGDIVSGYCIDEKAREIFIYDGLQSRIQVYGYGGAYRRTLKLPQNRMFASSIFEYDENFLFGEDYRLVDSQIGKYPVNKTPYYKISKKDGKLTSIPITVKERIR
;
A
#
# COMPACT_ATOMS: atom_id res chain seq x y z
N LEU A 1 -28.41 21.22 67.74
CA LEU A 1 -28.43 19.97 66.94
C LEU A 1 -28.74 20.37 65.51
N SER A 2 -27.71 20.48 64.68
CA SER A 2 -27.79 20.81 63.27
C SER A 2 -27.46 19.57 62.45
N ALA A 3 -28.40 19.07 61.66
CA ALA A 3 -28.19 17.99 60.73
C ALA A 3 -27.76 18.55 59.34
N LEU A 4 -26.57 18.17 58.93
CA LEU A 4 -26.06 18.45 57.59
C LEU A 4 -26.55 17.31 56.65
N VAL A 5 -27.38 17.67 55.65
CA VAL A 5 -27.75 16.82 54.56
C VAL A 5 -26.78 17.08 53.41
N ALA A 6 -25.93 16.11 53.11
CA ALA A 6 -25.07 16.10 51.94
C ALA A 6 -25.84 15.49 50.76
N CYS A 7 -26.18 16.32 49.78
CA CYS A 7 -26.67 15.88 48.49
C CYS A 7 -25.49 15.46 47.62
N THR A 8 -25.28 14.16 47.44
CA THR A 8 -24.40 13.64 46.37
C THR A 8 -25.18 13.54 45.07
N GLY A 9 -25.05 14.54 44.24
CA GLY A 9 -25.58 14.51 42.87
C GLY A 9 -24.64 13.70 41.96
N SER A 10 -24.97 12.46 41.71
CA SER A 10 -24.33 11.68 40.63
C SER A 10 -24.92 12.11 39.32
N SER A 11 -24.19 12.94 38.59
CA SER A 11 -24.47 13.27 37.19
C SER A 11 -24.12 12.07 36.33
N GLN A 12 -25.09 11.21 36.04
CA GLN A 12 -24.97 10.22 34.97
C GLN A 12 -25.00 10.99 33.64
N LYS A 13 -23.83 11.09 32.99
CA LYS A 13 -23.76 11.44 31.59
C LYS A 13 -24.40 10.32 30.79
N GLU A 14 -25.55 10.55 30.24
CA GLU A 14 -26.16 9.67 29.24
C GLU A 14 -25.17 9.49 28.08
N LYS A 15 -24.81 8.22 27.82
CA LYS A 15 -24.10 7.84 26.60
C LYS A 15 -25.03 8.16 25.43
N PRO A 16 -24.54 8.84 24.37
CA PRO A 16 -25.34 9.02 23.18
C PRO A 16 -25.71 7.64 22.62
N ALA A 17 -26.99 7.43 22.42
CA ALA A 17 -27.51 6.22 21.79
C ALA A 17 -26.89 6.08 20.39
N CYS A 18 -26.23 4.96 20.13
CA CYS A 18 -25.81 4.59 18.79
C CYS A 18 -27.05 4.46 17.91
N VAL A 19 -27.22 5.36 16.96
CA VAL A 19 -28.26 5.23 15.95
C VAL A 19 -27.80 4.12 15.02
N ASN A 20 -28.37 2.93 15.22
CA ASN A 20 -28.25 1.81 14.29
C ASN A 20 -28.96 2.16 12.99
N THR A 21 -28.26 2.82 12.07
CA THR A 21 -28.71 2.91 10.69
C THR A 21 -28.47 1.54 10.06
N PRO A 22 -29.46 0.84 9.53
CA PRO A 22 -29.24 -0.42 8.84
C PRO A 22 -28.28 -0.16 7.67
N VAL A 23 -27.07 -0.70 7.74
CA VAL A 23 -26.20 -0.80 6.57
C VAL A 23 -26.81 -1.89 5.72
N GLU A 24 -27.30 -1.55 4.53
CA GLU A 24 -27.71 -2.55 3.54
C GLU A 24 -26.59 -3.58 3.40
N PRO A 25 -26.85 -4.86 3.67
CA PRO A 25 -25.79 -5.85 3.64
C PRO A 25 -25.24 -5.95 2.23
N PHE A 26 -23.94 -5.76 2.09
CA PHE A 26 -23.21 -6.10 0.88
C PHE A 26 -23.43 -7.61 0.67
N THR A 27 -24.32 -7.96 -0.26
CA THR A 27 -24.74 -9.34 -0.47
C THR A 27 -23.53 -10.20 -0.81
N GLY A 28 -23.10 -11.05 0.13
CA GLY A 28 -22.04 -12.03 -0.06
C GLY A 28 -20.82 -11.94 0.83
N LEU A 29 -20.64 -10.85 1.58
CA LEU A 29 -19.55 -10.77 2.58
C LEU A 29 -20.09 -11.01 4.00
N PRO A 30 -19.36 -11.75 4.85
CA PRO A 30 -19.73 -11.88 6.26
C PRO A 30 -19.67 -10.52 6.94
N VAL A 31 -20.69 -10.20 7.72
CA VAL A 31 -20.72 -8.99 8.55
C VAL A 31 -19.99 -9.30 9.86
N PHE A 32 -19.00 -8.50 10.19
CA PHE A 32 -18.28 -8.56 11.44
C PHE A 32 -18.76 -7.41 12.34
N ASP A 33 -19.43 -7.74 13.45
CA ASP A 33 -19.91 -6.76 14.42
C ASP A 33 -18.84 -6.53 15.48
N LEU A 34 -18.26 -5.33 15.52
CA LEU A 34 -17.21 -4.96 16.47
C LEU A 34 -17.73 -4.85 17.93
N GLN A 35 -19.03 -4.88 18.16
CA GLN A 35 -19.62 -4.84 19.50
C GLN A 35 -19.87 -6.23 20.08
N GLU A 36 -19.83 -7.27 19.27
CA GLU A 36 -19.96 -8.65 19.68
C GLU A 36 -18.66 -9.18 20.28
N GLN A 37 -18.80 -10.05 21.28
CA GLN A 37 -17.67 -10.79 21.82
C GLN A 37 -17.50 -12.09 21.04
N TYR A 38 -16.43 -12.17 20.28
CA TYR A 38 -16.08 -13.38 19.55
C TYR A 38 -15.21 -14.28 20.40
N PRO A 39 -15.37 -15.61 20.31
CA PRO A 39 -14.52 -16.53 21.04
C PRO A 39 -13.07 -16.41 20.55
N GLU A 40 -12.16 -16.31 21.49
CA GLU A 40 -10.73 -16.39 21.19
C GLU A 40 -10.37 -17.81 20.73
N LYS A 41 -9.65 -17.89 19.63
CA LYS A 41 -9.12 -19.14 19.09
C LYS A 41 -7.67 -18.95 18.71
N GLU A 42 -6.82 -19.81 19.24
CA GLU A 42 -5.45 -19.91 18.75
C GLU A 42 -5.49 -20.55 17.35
N ILE A 43 -4.94 -19.83 16.37
CA ILE A 43 -4.85 -20.28 15.00
C ILE A 43 -3.38 -20.27 14.61
N ILE A 44 -2.86 -21.42 14.24
CA ILE A 44 -1.54 -21.50 13.60
C ILE A 44 -1.69 -21.31 12.08
N LEU A 45 -0.68 -20.73 11.46
CA LEU A 45 -0.76 -20.37 10.02
C LEU A 45 -1.10 -21.59 9.14
N GLN A 46 -0.60 -22.76 9.50
CA GLN A 46 -0.84 -24.02 8.76
C GLN A 46 -2.30 -24.51 8.81
N ASP A 47 -3.11 -24.02 9.77
CA ASP A 47 -4.53 -24.37 9.85
C ASP A 47 -5.39 -23.63 8.80
N ILE A 48 -4.86 -22.53 8.24
CA ILE A 48 -5.61 -21.62 7.35
C ILE A 48 -4.91 -21.37 6.02
N ALA A 49 -3.66 -21.82 5.85
CA ALA A 49 -2.89 -21.59 4.64
C ALA A 49 -1.85 -22.70 4.38
N ASP A 50 -1.63 -23.00 3.12
CA ASP A 50 -0.49 -23.81 2.70
C ASP A 50 0.78 -22.96 2.77
N VAL A 51 1.75 -23.37 3.59
CA VAL A 51 3.00 -22.65 3.78
C VAL A 51 4.12 -23.34 3.00
N ARG A 52 4.74 -22.58 2.12
CA ARG A 52 5.90 -23.01 1.35
C ARG A 52 7.06 -22.03 1.54
N TYR A 53 8.24 -22.58 1.76
CA TYR A 53 9.49 -21.82 1.82
C TYR A 53 10.21 -21.95 0.48
N VAL A 54 10.64 -20.82 -0.07
CA VAL A 54 11.47 -20.76 -1.28
C VAL A 54 12.81 -20.16 -0.90
N VAL A 55 13.88 -20.96 -1.02
CA VAL A 55 15.24 -20.49 -0.78
C VAL A 55 15.73 -19.77 -2.03
N LEU A 56 16.11 -18.51 -1.90
CA LEU A 56 16.65 -17.74 -3.01
C LEU A 56 18.13 -18.05 -3.21
N GLU A 57 18.54 -18.24 -4.45
CA GLU A 57 19.93 -18.40 -4.83
C GLU A 57 20.72 -17.14 -4.46
N THR A 58 21.80 -17.30 -3.70
CA THR A 58 22.61 -16.20 -3.18
C THR A 58 23.94 -16.14 -3.91
N GLY A 59 24.26 -15.00 -4.47
CA GLY A 59 25.50 -14.68 -5.16
C GLY A 59 25.73 -13.18 -5.23
N ASP A 60 26.82 -12.73 -5.80
CA ASP A 60 27.18 -11.31 -5.87
C ASP A 60 26.11 -10.47 -6.60
N SER A 61 25.45 -11.05 -7.59
CA SER A 61 24.39 -10.39 -8.39
C SER A 61 22.98 -10.65 -7.86
N SER A 62 22.81 -11.55 -6.90
CA SER A 62 21.49 -11.96 -6.36
C SER A 62 21.34 -11.71 -4.86
N LEU A 63 22.22 -10.87 -4.28
CA LEU A 63 22.13 -10.53 -2.86
C LEU A 63 20.90 -9.64 -2.62
N VAL A 64 19.89 -10.21 -1.99
CA VAL A 64 18.64 -9.52 -1.63
C VAL A 64 18.78 -8.79 -0.30
N GLY A 65 17.97 -7.72 -0.12
CA GLY A 65 17.85 -6.98 1.14
C GLY A 65 16.50 -7.25 1.83
N ILE A 66 16.21 -6.44 2.84
CA ILE A 66 14.92 -6.46 3.54
C ILE A 66 13.90 -5.65 2.73
N ARG A 67 13.58 -6.08 1.53
CA ARG A 67 12.56 -5.46 0.68
C ARG A 67 11.46 -6.47 0.39
N PRO A 68 10.22 -6.03 0.19
CA PRO A 68 9.15 -6.92 -0.23
C PRO A 68 9.54 -7.67 -1.50
N ILE A 69 9.17 -8.94 -1.56
CA ILE A 69 9.28 -9.76 -2.77
C ILE A 69 7.91 -9.74 -3.42
N LEU A 70 7.84 -9.26 -4.65
CA LEU A 70 6.64 -9.37 -5.46
C LEU A 70 6.63 -10.73 -6.15
N MET A 71 5.51 -11.40 -6.06
CA MET A 71 5.32 -12.70 -6.68
C MET A 71 4.35 -12.55 -7.85
N THR A 72 4.80 -12.94 -9.03
CA THR A 72 3.98 -13.05 -10.24
C THR A 72 3.68 -14.52 -10.52
N ASP A 73 2.95 -14.83 -11.58
CA ASP A 73 2.73 -16.21 -11.99
C ASP A 73 4.04 -16.90 -12.39
N SER A 74 5.00 -16.15 -12.92
CA SER A 74 6.24 -16.71 -13.51
C SER A 74 7.48 -16.46 -12.66
N PHE A 75 7.54 -15.37 -11.86
CA PHE A 75 8.75 -14.89 -11.23
C PHE A 75 8.54 -14.46 -9.78
N LEU A 76 9.65 -14.43 -9.05
CA LEU A 76 9.81 -13.66 -7.83
C LEU A 76 10.70 -12.46 -8.16
N VAL A 77 10.28 -11.27 -7.78
CA VAL A 77 11.00 -10.02 -8.07
C VAL A 77 11.20 -9.23 -6.79
N THR A 78 12.41 -8.77 -6.57
CA THR A 78 12.75 -7.92 -5.42
C THR A 78 13.76 -6.85 -5.81
N VAL A 79 13.96 -5.89 -4.90
CA VAL A 79 14.93 -4.83 -5.06
C VAL A 79 15.92 -4.86 -3.88
N ASN A 80 17.21 -4.77 -4.14
CA ASN A 80 18.21 -4.72 -3.09
C ASN A 80 18.53 -3.28 -2.65
N LYS A 81 19.48 -3.13 -1.72
CA LYS A 81 19.92 -1.81 -1.21
C LYS A 81 20.62 -0.93 -2.25
N LYS A 82 21.12 -1.52 -3.33
CA LYS A 82 21.76 -0.79 -4.44
C LYS A 82 20.76 -0.41 -5.53
N SER A 83 19.47 -0.69 -5.29
CA SER A 83 18.41 -0.49 -6.28
C SER A 83 18.54 -1.37 -7.53
N ASP A 84 19.21 -2.52 -7.40
CA ASP A 84 19.15 -3.57 -8.42
C ASP A 84 17.75 -4.23 -8.35
N VAL A 85 17.09 -4.32 -9.48
CA VAL A 85 15.85 -5.11 -9.63
C VAL A 85 16.23 -6.53 -10.00
N ILE A 86 15.93 -7.48 -9.12
CA ILE A 86 16.43 -8.86 -9.20
C ILE A 86 15.26 -9.81 -9.44
N PHE A 87 15.43 -10.70 -10.41
CA PHE A 87 14.46 -11.71 -10.79
C PHE A 87 14.93 -13.11 -10.42
N PHE A 88 14.03 -13.87 -9.84
CA PHE A 88 14.19 -15.30 -9.59
C PHE A 88 13.04 -16.06 -10.22
N ASP A 89 13.27 -17.31 -10.57
CA ASP A 89 12.16 -18.21 -10.91
C ASP A 89 11.37 -18.65 -9.65
N LYS A 90 10.31 -19.37 -9.82
CA LYS A 90 9.44 -19.84 -8.72
C LYS A 90 10.13 -20.85 -7.79
N SER A 91 11.25 -21.42 -8.19
CA SER A 91 12.08 -22.28 -7.33
C SER A 91 13.10 -21.50 -6.50
N GLY A 92 13.25 -20.19 -6.77
CA GLY A 92 14.23 -19.32 -6.11
C GLY A 92 15.56 -19.21 -6.84
N LYS A 93 15.70 -19.81 -8.04
CA LYS A 93 16.91 -19.71 -8.84
C LYS A 93 17.03 -18.33 -9.47
N TYR A 94 18.21 -17.70 -9.37
CA TYR A 94 18.49 -16.42 -10.01
C TYR A 94 18.36 -16.50 -11.53
N LEU A 95 17.69 -15.52 -12.11
CA LEU A 95 17.52 -15.38 -13.54
C LEU A 95 18.36 -14.26 -14.12
N HIS A 96 18.11 -13.06 -13.68
CA HIS A 96 18.85 -11.85 -14.07
C HIS A 96 18.54 -10.69 -13.13
N SER A 97 19.28 -9.60 -13.29
CA SER A 97 19.00 -8.33 -12.64
C SER A 97 19.31 -7.17 -13.59
N PHE A 98 18.77 -6.01 -13.30
CA PHE A 98 19.15 -4.76 -13.94
C PHE A 98 19.21 -3.63 -12.92
N ASN A 99 20.00 -2.60 -13.24
CA ASN A 99 20.11 -1.38 -12.47
C ASN A 99 20.21 -0.19 -13.43
N HIS A 100 19.33 0.78 -13.24
CA HIS A 100 19.33 2.05 -13.97
C HIS A 100 19.37 3.23 -13.00
N THR A 101 20.09 3.06 -11.89
CA THR A 101 20.28 4.15 -10.92
C THR A 101 21.11 5.27 -11.52
N GLY A 102 20.54 6.49 -11.53
CA GLY A 102 21.20 7.67 -12.05
C GLY A 102 20.28 8.87 -12.08
N MET A 103 20.70 9.93 -12.79
CA MET A 103 20.01 11.22 -12.82
C MET A 103 19.48 11.61 -14.21
N SER A 104 19.66 10.76 -15.22
CA SER A 104 19.18 11.04 -16.57
C SER A 104 17.66 10.88 -16.69
N GLY A 105 17.13 11.24 -17.84
CA GLY A 105 15.70 11.17 -18.12
C GLY A 105 15.13 9.76 -18.09
N GLU A 106 15.94 8.75 -18.35
CA GLU A 106 15.56 7.34 -18.41
C GLU A 106 15.98 6.53 -17.17
N GLU A 107 16.69 7.17 -16.24
CA GLU A 107 17.19 6.57 -15.02
C GLU A 107 16.24 6.87 -13.84
N TYR A 108 16.33 6.09 -12.77
CA TYR A 108 15.68 6.37 -11.50
C TYR A 108 16.72 6.72 -10.44
N GLY A 109 16.33 7.49 -9.44
CA GLY A 109 17.18 7.71 -8.27
C GLY A 109 17.36 6.44 -7.45
N ASP A 110 17.08 6.50 -6.15
CA ASP A 110 17.05 5.29 -5.32
C ASP A 110 15.61 4.73 -5.29
N ILE A 111 15.43 3.41 -5.40
CA ILE A 111 14.12 2.76 -5.24
C ILE A 111 13.78 2.68 -3.75
N VAL A 112 13.57 3.83 -3.12
CA VAL A 112 13.17 3.92 -1.72
C VAL A 112 11.67 3.76 -1.57
N SER A 113 10.93 4.31 -2.52
CA SER A 113 9.50 4.60 -2.38
C SER A 113 8.57 3.59 -3.05
N GLY A 114 9.10 2.52 -3.56
CA GLY A 114 8.26 1.43 -4.04
C GLY A 114 8.31 1.20 -5.55
N TYR A 115 7.89 0.01 -5.88
CA TYR A 115 7.79 -0.48 -7.25
C TYR A 115 6.62 -1.45 -7.34
N CYS A 116 6.06 -1.61 -8.52
CA CYS A 116 5.05 -2.61 -8.79
C CYS A 116 5.22 -3.22 -10.19
N ILE A 117 4.52 -4.30 -10.43
CA ILE A 117 4.63 -5.10 -11.65
C ILE A 117 3.26 -5.19 -12.27
N ASP A 118 3.21 -4.95 -13.59
CA ASP A 118 2.11 -5.35 -14.44
C ASP A 118 2.55 -6.61 -15.20
N GLU A 119 2.05 -7.75 -14.77
CA GLU A 119 2.45 -9.03 -15.36
C GLU A 119 1.94 -9.19 -16.78
N LYS A 120 0.73 -8.71 -17.04
CA LYS A 120 0.09 -8.79 -18.36
C LYS A 120 0.82 -7.94 -19.41
N ALA A 121 1.20 -6.72 -19.03
CA ALA A 121 1.99 -5.82 -19.88
C ALA A 121 3.49 -6.16 -19.88
N ARG A 122 3.95 -7.01 -18.94
CA ARG A 122 5.37 -7.33 -18.69
C ARG A 122 6.19 -6.06 -18.43
N GLU A 123 5.66 -5.21 -17.55
CA GLU A 123 6.24 -3.91 -17.20
C GLU A 123 6.48 -3.81 -15.69
N ILE A 124 7.53 -3.09 -15.35
CA ILE A 124 7.88 -2.71 -13.99
C ILE A 124 7.77 -1.20 -13.88
N PHE A 125 7.05 -0.75 -12.89
CA PHE A 125 6.86 0.64 -12.55
C PHE A 125 7.70 0.96 -11.31
N ILE A 126 8.65 1.87 -11.43
CA ILE A 126 9.54 2.29 -10.35
C ILE A 126 9.24 3.75 -10.01
N TYR A 127 8.77 3.99 -8.80
CA TYR A 127 8.47 5.33 -8.33
C TYR A 127 9.74 6.05 -7.85
N ASP A 128 10.10 7.10 -8.56
CA ASP A 128 11.15 8.04 -8.20
C ASP A 128 10.52 9.26 -7.52
N GLY A 129 10.43 9.20 -6.20
CA GLY A 129 9.78 10.25 -5.40
C GLY A 129 10.54 11.56 -5.41
N LEU A 130 11.86 11.55 -5.58
CA LEU A 130 12.68 12.77 -5.63
C LEU A 130 12.39 13.58 -6.88
N GLN A 131 12.15 12.92 -8.00
CA GLN A 131 11.86 13.57 -9.27
C GLN A 131 10.37 13.60 -9.63
N SER A 132 9.51 13.16 -8.72
CA SER A 132 8.05 13.12 -8.91
C SER A 132 7.65 12.45 -10.23
N ARG A 133 8.15 11.24 -10.46
CA ARG A 133 7.90 10.47 -11.67
C ARG A 133 7.85 8.96 -11.39
N ILE A 134 7.29 8.22 -12.31
CA ILE A 134 7.38 6.77 -12.35
C ILE A 134 8.11 6.39 -13.62
N GLN A 135 9.21 5.67 -13.48
CA GLN A 135 9.94 5.11 -14.58
C GLN A 135 9.40 3.73 -14.92
N VAL A 136 9.18 3.46 -16.19
CA VAL A 136 8.60 2.19 -16.65
C VAL A 136 9.63 1.45 -17.50
N TYR A 137 9.89 0.20 -17.10
CA TYR A 137 10.81 -0.70 -17.79
C TYR A 137 10.11 -2.00 -18.17
N GLY A 138 10.60 -2.65 -19.20
CA GLY A 138 10.29 -4.05 -19.44
C GLY A 138 11.05 -4.96 -18.48
N TYR A 139 10.66 -6.23 -18.39
CA TYR A 139 11.27 -7.22 -17.49
C TYR A 139 12.78 -7.40 -17.70
N GLY A 140 13.28 -7.22 -18.90
CA GLY A 140 14.72 -7.24 -19.20
C GLY A 140 15.46 -5.93 -18.88
N GLY A 141 14.81 -4.96 -18.25
CA GLY A 141 15.41 -3.66 -17.92
C GLY A 141 15.35 -2.62 -19.06
N ALA A 142 14.78 -2.93 -20.22
CA ALA A 142 14.65 -1.95 -21.30
C ALA A 142 13.69 -0.83 -20.89
N TYR A 143 14.15 0.42 -20.96
CA TYR A 143 13.32 1.59 -20.72
C TYR A 143 12.15 1.63 -21.70
N ARG A 144 10.98 2.01 -21.22
CA ARG A 144 9.74 2.14 -21.98
C ARG A 144 9.26 3.58 -22.06
N ARG A 145 9.05 4.20 -20.91
CA ARG A 145 8.52 5.56 -20.76
C ARG A 145 8.65 6.10 -19.34
N THR A 146 8.46 7.40 -19.22
CA THR A 146 8.33 8.10 -17.94
C THR A 146 6.91 8.61 -17.76
N LEU A 147 6.30 8.31 -16.64
CA LEU A 147 5.05 8.91 -16.19
C LEU A 147 5.39 10.09 -15.27
N LYS A 148 5.15 11.32 -15.75
CA LYS A 148 5.38 12.53 -14.97
C LYS A 148 4.24 12.74 -13.98
N LEU A 149 4.58 12.93 -12.71
CA LEU A 149 3.61 13.20 -11.65
C LEU A 149 3.69 14.67 -11.23
N PRO A 150 2.62 15.25 -10.68
CA PRO A 150 2.67 16.60 -10.13
C PRO A 150 3.70 16.70 -9.01
N GLN A 151 4.58 17.70 -9.03
CA GLN A 151 5.66 17.89 -8.04
C GLN A 151 5.17 18.13 -6.61
N ASN A 152 3.93 18.53 -6.43
CA ASN A 152 3.32 18.74 -5.13
C ASN A 152 2.72 17.46 -4.51
N ARG A 153 2.99 16.30 -5.09
CA ARG A 153 2.53 14.99 -4.62
C ARG A 153 3.72 14.15 -4.18
N MET A 154 3.54 13.45 -3.08
CA MET A 154 4.50 12.47 -2.59
C MET A 154 3.72 11.22 -2.21
N PHE A 155 3.76 10.24 -3.07
CA PHE A 155 3.15 8.96 -2.75
C PHE A 155 3.94 8.29 -1.64
N ALA A 156 3.21 7.66 -0.74
CA ALA A 156 3.79 6.87 0.34
C ALA A 156 4.66 5.75 -0.23
N SER A 157 5.23 4.97 0.61
CA SER A 157 6.24 3.95 0.32
C SER A 157 5.87 2.93 -0.77
N SER A 158 4.67 3.01 -1.37
CA SER A 158 4.24 2.00 -2.33
C SER A 158 3.27 2.55 -3.37
N ILE A 159 3.53 2.20 -4.61
CA ILE A 159 2.54 2.19 -5.69
C ILE A 159 2.11 0.74 -5.91
N PHE A 160 0.86 0.53 -6.27
CA PHE A 160 0.29 -0.79 -6.49
C PHE A 160 -0.36 -0.87 -7.86
N GLU A 161 -0.42 -2.04 -8.43
CA GLU A 161 -1.28 -2.28 -9.57
C GLU A 161 -2.74 -2.19 -9.13
N TYR A 162 -3.56 -1.41 -9.85
CA TYR A 162 -4.98 -1.29 -9.59
C TYR A 162 -5.82 -2.09 -10.59
N ASP A 163 -5.55 -1.85 -11.87
CA ASP A 163 -6.16 -2.57 -12.99
C ASP A 163 -5.25 -2.45 -14.25
N GLU A 164 -5.73 -2.90 -15.39
CA GLU A 164 -4.95 -2.85 -16.63
C GLU A 164 -4.56 -1.44 -17.10
N ASN A 165 -5.27 -0.39 -16.65
CA ASN A 165 -5.07 0.99 -17.09
C ASN A 165 -4.45 1.90 -16.02
N PHE A 166 -4.56 1.49 -14.74
CA PHE A 166 -4.22 2.35 -13.63
C PHE A 166 -3.34 1.64 -12.60
N LEU A 167 -2.49 2.45 -11.96
CA LEU A 167 -1.87 2.15 -10.68
C LEU A 167 -2.65 2.84 -9.57
N PHE A 168 -2.50 2.36 -8.36
CA PHE A 168 -2.98 2.99 -7.13
C PHE A 168 -1.82 3.63 -6.39
N GLY A 169 -2.01 4.83 -5.87
CA GLY A 169 -1.04 5.52 -5.03
C GLY A 169 -1.71 6.27 -3.89
N GLU A 170 -1.05 6.31 -2.74
CA GLU A 170 -1.46 7.08 -1.57
C GLU A 170 -0.54 8.29 -1.40
N ASP A 171 -1.11 9.51 -1.33
CA ASP A 171 -0.35 10.72 -1.08
C ASP A 171 -0.05 10.88 0.41
N TYR A 172 1.15 10.55 0.80
CA TYR A 172 1.63 10.61 2.18
C TYR A 172 1.43 11.99 2.84
N ARG A 173 1.59 13.08 2.12
CA ARG A 173 1.41 14.43 2.67
C ARG A 173 -0.02 14.72 3.11
N LEU A 174 -0.99 14.02 2.53
CA LEU A 174 -2.39 14.17 2.91
C LEU A 174 -2.77 13.26 4.07
N VAL A 175 -2.02 12.18 4.29
CA VAL A 175 -2.22 11.24 5.40
C VAL A 175 -1.56 11.75 6.68
N ASP A 176 -0.34 12.28 6.57
CA ASP A 176 0.51 12.61 7.72
C ASP A 176 0.26 14.01 8.32
N SER A 177 -0.51 14.86 7.66
CA SER A 177 -0.61 16.27 8.08
C SER A 177 -1.11 16.50 9.51
N GLN A 178 -1.70 15.51 10.14
CA GLN A 178 -1.90 15.37 11.60
C GLN A 178 -2.48 13.98 11.87
N ILE A 179 -1.82 13.17 12.64
CA ILE A 179 -2.32 11.86 13.08
C ILE A 179 -3.80 11.96 13.42
N GLY A 180 -4.62 11.37 12.57
CA GLY A 180 -6.06 11.31 12.77
C GLY A 180 -6.90 12.47 12.23
N LYS A 181 -6.39 13.41 11.42
CA LYS A 181 -7.22 14.42 10.76
C LYS A 181 -7.06 14.37 9.25
N TYR A 182 -7.85 13.54 8.59
CA TYR A 182 -8.07 13.70 7.16
C TYR A 182 -8.81 15.02 6.93
N PRO A 183 -8.34 15.90 6.03
CA PRO A 183 -9.12 17.05 5.61
C PRO A 183 -10.43 16.54 4.99
N VAL A 184 -11.56 17.05 5.48
CA VAL A 184 -12.92 16.58 5.18
C VAL A 184 -13.24 16.50 3.67
N ASN A 185 -12.46 17.20 2.83
CA ASN A 185 -12.68 17.30 1.39
C ASN A 185 -11.46 16.90 0.53
N LYS A 186 -10.48 16.19 1.09
CA LYS A 186 -9.30 15.74 0.35
C LYS A 186 -9.09 14.25 0.57
N THR A 187 -8.98 13.54 -0.52
CA THR A 187 -8.62 12.12 -0.49
C THR A 187 -7.10 12.00 -0.71
N PRO A 188 -6.42 11.15 0.07
CA PRO A 188 -5.03 10.81 -0.20
C PRO A 188 -4.86 9.79 -1.32
N TYR A 189 -5.95 9.20 -1.81
CA TYR A 189 -5.89 8.08 -2.74
C TYR A 189 -6.12 8.50 -4.19
N TYR A 190 -5.30 7.97 -5.07
CA TYR A 190 -5.32 8.29 -6.50
C TYR A 190 -5.18 7.04 -7.35
N LYS A 191 -5.91 7.04 -8.47
CA LYS A 191 -5.56 6.23 -9.63
C LYS A 191 -4.56 7.01 -10.47
N ILE A 192 -3.49 6.34 -10.86
CA ILE A 192 -2.42 6.90 -11.69
C ILE A 192 -2.47 6.20 -13.05
N SER A 193 -2.74 6.93 -14.10
CA SER A 193 -2.80 6.37 -15.46
C SER A 193 -1.45 5.76 -15.86
N LYS A 194 -1.43 4.49 -16.25
CA LYS A 194 -0.25 3.77 -16.76
C LYS A 194 0.24 4.32 -18.12
N LYS A 195 -0.60 5.11 -18.80
CA LYS A 195 -0.28 5.71 -20.09
C LYS A 195 0.53 7.00 -19.96
N ASP A 196 0.11 7.89 -19.07
CA ASP A 196 0.60 9.27 -19.04
C ASP A 196 0.83 9.84 -17.62
N GLY A 197 0.57 9.07 -16.58
CA GLY A 197 0.74 9.50 -15.18
C GLY A 197 -0.36 10.43 -14.66
N LYS A 198 -1.44 10.65 -15.42
CA LYS A 198 -2.56 11.48 -14.97
C LYS A 198 -3.20 10.92 -13.72
N LEU A 199 -3.40 11.80 -12.74
CA LEU A 199 -4.00 11.45 -11.46
C LEU A 199 -5.52 11.62 -11.49
N THR A 200 -6.24 10.62 -10.99
CA THR A 200 -7.67 10.69 -10.70
C THR A 200 -7.88 10.38 -9.23
N SER A 201 -8.47 11.32 -8.51
CA SER A 201 -8.76 11.19 -7.08
C SER A 201 -9.81 10.11 -6.83
N ILE A 202 -9.61 9.27 -5.82
CA ILE A 202 -10.60 8.31 -5.33
C ILE A 202 -11.30 8.97 -4.14
N PRO A 203 -12.59 9.33 -4.25
CA PRO A 203 -13.29 10.01 -3.17
C PRO A 203 -13.47 9.07 -1.97
N ILE A 204 -13.20 9.61 -0.77
CA ILE A 204 -13.51 8.94 0.49
C ILE A 204 -14.64 9.75 1.16
N THR A 205 -15.69 9.08 1.54
CA THR A 205 -16.72 9.67 2.39
C THR A 205 -16.52 9.17 3.81
N VAL A 206 -16.00 10.03 4.68
CA VAL A 206 -15.97 9.75 6.13
C VAL A 206 -17.24 10.30 6.73
N LYS A 207 -18.18 9.43 7.11
CA LYS A 207 -19.44 9.83 7.72
C LYS A 207 -19.30 10.19 9.20
N GLU A 208 -18.45 9.50 9.94
CA GLU A 208 -18.21 9.75 11.37
C GLU A 208 -16.82 9.30 11.79
N ARG A 209 -16.26 9.98 12.80
CA ARG A 209 -15.07 9.53 13.51
C ARG A 209 -15.50 8.85 14.79
N ILE A 210 -15.19 7.59 14.93
CA ILE A 210 -15.20 6.90 16.22
C ILE A 210 -13.95 7.39 16.97
N ARG A 211 -14.16 8.08 18.10
CA ARG A 211 -13.10 8.50 19.02
C ARG A 211 -12.99 7.52 20.16
#